data_e8b704af767cc3088b45ac872f321a12
#
_entry.id   e8b704af767cc3088b45ac872f321a12
#
_cell.length_a   1.000
_cell.length_b   1.000
_cell.length_c   1.000
_cell.angle_alpha   90.00
_cell.angle_beta   90.00
_cell.angle_gamma   90.00
#
_symmetry.space_group_name_H-M   'P 1'
#
loop_
_entity.id
_entity.type
_entity.pdbx_description
1 polymer ?
#
loop_
_entity_poly.entity_id
_entity_poly.type
_entity_poly.pdbx_seq_one_letter_code
_entity_poly.pdbx_strand_id
1 'polypeptide(L)'
;MTHSLSKHGIETRRFKTGTPARIDKRSIDFSKMEEQFGDERVVPFSFTTNPEDVQIDQVSCWLTYTNEKTHEIIRNNLDRSPIYAGVIEGTGPRYCPSIEDKVVKFADKDRHQIFVEPEGLSTNEMYIGGMSSSLPEDVQYEMYRTLPGL
;
A
#
# COMPACT_ATOMS: atom_id res chain seq x y z
N MET A 1 0.07 21.19 15.83
CA MET A 1 1.36 21.29 15.12
C MET A 1 1.28 22.34 14.00
N THR A 2 0.45 22.23 12.95
CA THR A 2 0.37 23.20 11.83
C THR A 2 0.25 24.67 12.29
N HIS A 3 -0.70 24.97 13.20
CA HIS A 3 -0.85 26.34 13.73
C HIS A 3 0.39 26.84 14.52
N SER A 4 1.11 25.94 15.20
CA SER A 4 2.38 26.33 15.87
C SER A 4 3.45 26.69 14.86
N LEU A 5 3.60 25.91 13.80
CA LEU A 5 4.57 26.18 12.74
C LEU A 5 4.26 27.51 12.02
N SER A 6 2.97 27.75 11.70
CA SER A 6 2.56 29.00 11.06
C SER A 6 2.86 30.24 11.89
N LYS A 7 2.80 30.18 13.23
CA LYS A 7 3.19 31.29 14.13
C LYS A 7 4.67 31.65 14.02
N HIS A 8 5.50 30.72 13.55
CA HIS A 8 6.92 30.94 13.31
C HIS A 8 7.26 31.26 11.85
N GLY A 9 6.25 31.61 11.05
CA GLY A 9 6.42 32.00 9.65
C GLY A 9 6.66 30.84 8.69
N ILE A 10 6.47 29.59 9.15
CA ILE A 10 6.62 28.41 8.28
C ILE A 10 5.34 28.22 7.48
N GLU A 11 5.47 28.30 6.16
CA GLU A 11 4.35 27.98 5.25
C GLU A 11 4.09 26.48 5.24
N THR A 12 2.85 26.09 5.47
CA THR A 12 2.42 24.70 5.43
C THR A 12 1.46 24.47 4.27
N ARG A 13 1.54 23.30 3.65
CA ARG A 13 0.65 22.89 2.55
C ARG A 13 0.04 21.54 2.84
N ARG A 14 -1.14 21.30 2.27
CA ARG A 14 -1.83 20.03 2.38
C ARG A 14 -1.58 19.19 1.14
N PHE A 15 -1.33 17.89 1.37
CA PHE A 15 -1.32 16.88 0.34
C PHE A 15 -2.42 15.85 0.62
N LYS A 16 -3.02 15.33 -0.45
CA LYS A 16 -3.97 14.22 -0.35
C LYS A 16 -3.24 12.91 -0.63
N THR A 17 -3.56 11.89 0.16
CA THR A 17 -3.07 10.53 -0.05
C THR A 17 -4.08 9.53 0.50
N GLY A 18 -4.08 8.32 -0.05
CA GLY A 18 -4.77 7.18 0.51
C GLY A 18 -3.83 6.35 1.40
N THR A 19 -4.39 5.42 2.13
CA THR A 19 -3.66 4.39 2.86
C THR A 19 -4.32 3.04 2.61
N PRO A 20 -3.57 1.91 2.56
CA PRO A 20 -4.17 0.59 2.49
C PRO A 20 -4.70 0.18 3.88
N ALA A 21 -5.71 -0.69 3.90
CA ALA A 21 -6.10 -1.37 5.11
C ALA A 21 -4.97 -2.29 5.60
N ARG A 22 -4.91 -2.51 6.91
CA ARG A 22 -4.05 -3.53 7.52
C ARG A 22 -4.81 -4.83 7.64
N ILE A 23 -4.12 -5.94 7.40
CA ILE A 23 -4.70 -7.28 7.46
C ILE A 23 -4.03 -8.05 8.60
N ASP A 24 -4.81 -8.84 9.34
CA ASP A 24 -4.26 -9.75 10.33
C ASP A 24 -3.56 -10.93 9.65
N LYS A 25 -2.27 -11.10 9.91
CA LYS A 25 -1.44 -12.19 9.36
C LYS A 25 -2.08 -13.57 9.48
N ARG A 26 -2.82 -13.80 10.55
CA ARG A 26 -3.47 -15.09 10.84
C ARG A 26 -4.63 -15.42 9.90
N SER A 27 -5.17 -14.42 9.19
CA SER A 27 -6.25 -14.59 8.21
C SER A 27 -5.75 -14.80 6.79
N ILE A 28 -4.44 -14.74 6.54
CA ILE A 28 -3.84 -14.78 5.21
C ILE A 28 -3.46 -16.22 4.83
N ASP A 29 -3.87 -16.64 3.64
CA ASP A 29 -3.43 -17.88 3.03
C ASP A 29 -2.21 -17.63 2.12
N PHE A 30 -1.03 -17.68 2.72
CA PHE A 30 0.23 -17.44 2.03
C PHE A 30 0.54 -18.47 0.92
N SER A 31 -0.09 -19.64 0.94
CA SER A 31 0.11 -20.65 -0.11
C SER A 31 -0.38 -20.19 -1.51
N LYS A 32 -1.18 -19.13 -1.56
CA LYS A 32 -1.70 -18.50 -2.78
C LYS A 32 -0.88 -17.31 -3.25
N MET A 33 0.24 -17.04 -2.59
CA MET A 33 1.10 -15.90 -2.86
C MET A 33 2.52 -16.37 -3.19
N GLU A 34 3.27 -15.51 -3.85
CA GLU A 34 4.68 -15.75 -4.15
C GLU A 34 5.54 -15.13 -3.05
N GLU A 35 6.35 -15.96 -2.37
CA GLU A 35 7.26 -15.48 -1.34
C GLU A 35 8.43 -14.71 -1.95
N GLN A 36 8.70 -13.54 -1.41
CA GLN A 36 9.82 -12.68 -1.78
C GLN A 36 10.80 -12.65 -0.62
N PHE A 37 11.91 -13.33 -0.80
CA PHE A 37 12.99 -13.36 0.19
C PHE A 37 13.80 -12.07 0.16
N GLY A 38 14.50 -11.79 1.25
CA GLY A 38 15.51 -10.75 1.28
C GLY A 38 16.75 -11.14 0.44
N ASP A 39 17.66 -10.17 0.28
CA ASP A 39 18.89 -10.40 -0.47
C ASP A 39 19.78 -11.46 0.21
N GLU A 40 20.34 -12.39 -0.55
CA GLU A 40 21.29 -13.39 -0.04
C GLU A 40 22.54 -12.73 0.59
N ARG A 41 22.94 -11.59 0.02
CA ARG A 41 24.03 -10.77 0.53
C ARG A 41 23.53 -9.41 0.95
N VAL A 42 23.64 -9.10 2.23
CA VAL A 42 23.34 -7.77 2.75
C VAL A 42 24.32 -6.74 2.21
N VAL A 43 23.80 -5.71 1.56
CA VAL A 43 24.57 -4.52 1.15
C VAL A 43 24.22 -3.37 2.10
N PRO A 44 25.11 -2.98 3.02
CA PRO A 44 24.85 -1.89 3.93
C PRO A 44 24.64 -0.56 3.20
N PHE A 45 23.76 0.31 3.73
CA PHE A 45 23.58 1.67 3.22
C PHE A 45 24.77 2.59 3.52
N SER A 46 25.59 2.25 4.54
CA SER A 46 26.77 2.99 4.92
C SER A 46 28.01 2.43 4.25
N PHE A 47 28.83 3.30 3.64
CA PHE A 47 30.12 2.92 3.07
C PHE A 47 31.17 2.50 4.10
N THR A 48 30.96 2.81 5.38
CA THR A 48 31.87 2.46 6.48
C THR A 48 31.46 1.21 7.26
N THR A 49 30.30 0.64 6.94
CA THR A 49 29.83 -0.60 7.57
C THR A 49 30.34 -1.78 6.77
N ASN A 50 31.06 -2.71 7.43
CA ASN A 50 31.44 -3.95 6.80
C ASN A 50 30.22 -4.87 6.62
N PRO A 51 29.92 -5.36 5.41
CA PRO A 51 28.79 -6.25 5.18
C PRO A 51 28.78 -7.52 6.04
N GLU A 52 29.96 -8.02 6.41
CA GLU A 52 30.11 -9.23 7.24
C GLU A 52 29.70 -9.01 8.70
N ASP A 53 29.66 -7.75 9.15
CA ASP A 53 29.23 -7.38 10.51
C ASP A 53 27.71 -7.20 10.60
N VAL A 54 26.99 -7.23 9.47
CA VAL A 54 25.55 -7.06 9.42
C VAL A 54 24.87 -8.44 9.43
N GLN A 55 24.46 -8.88 10.61
CA GLN A 55 23.65 -10.09 10.79
C GLN A 55 22.23 -9.70 11.16
N ILE A 56 21.30 -9.82 10.22
CA ILE A 56 19.89 -9.50 10.39
C ILE A 56 19.07 -10.72 9.97
N ASP A 57 18.20 -11.19 10.85
CA ASP A 57 17.17 -12.16 10.49
C ASP A 57 16.18 -11.47 9.53
N GLN A 58 16.28 -11.79 8.26
CA GLN A 58 15.42 -11.20 7.25
C GLN A 58 14.02 -11.83 7.30
N VAL A 59 13.00 -11.00 7.10
CA VAL A 59 11.62 -11.42 7.04
C VAL A 59 11.12 -11.26 5.61
N SER A 60 10.54 -12.33 5.07
CA SER A 60 9.97 -12.31 3.72
C SER A 60 8.77 -11.38 3.63
N CYS A 61 8.57 -10.76 2.49
CA CYS A 61 7.30 -10.25 2.05
C CYS A 61 6.65 -11.20 1.02
N TRP A 62 5.42 -10.93 0.65
CA TRP A 62 4.65 -11.82 -0.21
C TRP A 62 4.02 -11.03 -1.34
N LEU A 63 3.98 -11.64 -2.52
CA LEU A 63 3.45 -11.04 -3.72
C LEU A 63 2.13 -11.68 -4.10
N THR A 64 1.12 -10.86 -4.32
CA THR A 64 -0.15 -11.24 -4.93
C THR A 64 -0.56 -10.20 -5.97
N TYR A 65 -1.73 -10.35 -6.56
CA TYR A 65 -2.18 -9.49 -7.65
C TYR A 65 -3.66 -9.16 -7.51
N THR A 66 -4.04 -7.96 -7.97
CA THR A 66 -5.44 -7.68 -8.29
C THR A 66 -5.87 -8.51 -9.49
N ASN A 67 -7.17 -8.55 -9.74
CA ASN A 67 -7.76 -9.24 -10.87
C ASN A 67 -8.95 -8.43 -11.42
N GLU A 68 -9.58 -8.90 -12.49
CA GLU A 68 -10.69 -8.20 -13.13
C GLU A 68 -11.85 -7.94 -12.16
N LYS A 69 -12.16 -8.89 -11.27
CA LYS A 69 -13.21 -8.70 -10.25
C LYS A 69 -12.87 -7.58 -9.27
N THR A 70 -11.60 -7.49 -8.86
CA THR A 70 -11.12 -6.36 -8.05
C THR A 70 -11.33 -5.03 -8.78
N HIS A 71 -10.95 -5.00 -10.07
CA HIS A 71 -11.07 -3.79 -10.89
C HIS A 71 -12.52 -3.39 -11.14
N GLU A 72 -13.42 -4.36 -11.33
CA GLU A 72 -14.85 -4.13 -11.50
C GLU A 72 -15.46 -3.49 -10.25
N ILE A 73 -15.15 -4.03 -9.04
CA ILE A 73 -15.60 -3.46 -7.77
C ILE A 73 -15.15 -2.01 -7.65
N ILE A 74 -13.88 -1.72 -7.95
CA ILE A 74 -13.34 -0.37 -7.88
C ILE A 74 -14.04 0.55 -8.88
N ARG A 75 -14.16 0.15 -10.15
CA ARG A 75 -14.81 0.95 -11.21
C ARG A 75 -16.25 1.32 -10.86
N ASN A 76 -17.00 0.36 -10.29
CA ASN A 76 -18.40 0.54 -9.92
C ASN A 76 -18.61 1.43 -8.69
N ASN A 77 -17.54 1.82 -7.98
CA ASN A 77 -17.61 2.62 -6.75
C ASN A 77 -16.75 3.89 -6.79
N LEU A 78 -16.29 4.32 -7.97
CA LEU A 78 -15.46 5.52 -8.10
C LEU A 78 -16.14 6.80 -7.60
N ASP A 79 -17.45 6.90 -7.78
CA ASP A 79 -18.28 8.00 -7.30
C ASP A 79 -18.34 8.07 -5.78
N ARG A 80 -18.06 6.97 -5.08
CA ARG A 80 -17.99 6.87 -3.62
C ARG A 80 -16.59 7.17 -3.06
N SER A 81 -15.58 7.32 -3.93
CA SER A 81 -14.22 7.67 -3.51
C SER A 81 -14.12 9.17 -3.23
N PRO A 82 -13.81 9.63 -2.00
CA PRO A 82 -13.64 11.04 -1.68
C PRO A 82 -12.59 11.74 -2.54
N ILE A 83 -11.58 11.02 -3.02
CA ILE A 83 -10.56 11.55 -3.93
C ILE A 83 -11.16 11.83 -5.32
N TYR A 84 -11.97 10.91 -5.84
CA TYR A 84 -12.61 11.05 -7.16
C TYR A 84 -13.86 11.94 -7.13
N ALA A 85 -14.65 11.88 -6.05
CA ALA A 85 -15.81 12.74 -5.87
C ALA A 85 -15.48 14.21 -5.57
N GLY A 86 -14.19 14.58 -5.49
CA GLY A 86 -13.77 15.96 -5.23
C GLY A 86 -13.98 16.44 -3.80
N VAL A 87 -14.32 15.55 -2.87
CA VAL A 87 -14.52 15.89 -1.45
C VAL A 87 -13.19 16.20 -0.77
N ILE A 88 -12.12 15.50 -1.18
CA ILE A 88 -10.75 15.78 -0.71
C ILE A 88 -10.06 16.71 -1.70
N GLU A 89 -9.94 17.98 -1.32
CA GLU A 89 -9.19 18.97 -2.08
C GLU A 89 -7.70 18.92 -1.71
N GLY A 90 -6.85 19.06 -2.71
CA GLY A 90 -5.39 19.12 -2.54
C GLY A 90 -4.64 18.45 -3.67
N THR A 91 -3.33 18.68 -3.70
CA THR A 91 -2.42 18.04 -4.66
C THR A 91 -1.98 16.71 -4.11
N GLY A 92 -2.12 15.63 -4.89
CA GLY A 92 -1.52 14.34 -4.53
C GLY A 92 0.01 14.42 -4.55
N PRO A 93 0.73 13.73 -3.65
CA PRO A 93 2.16 13.61 -3.75
C PRO A 93 2.52 12.88 -5.06
N ARG A 94 3.63 13.30 -5.67
CA ARG A 94 4.12 12.67 -6.90
C ARG A 94 4.46 11.21 -6.63
N TYR A 95 4.05 10.31 -7.53
CA TYR A 95 4.29 8.86 -7.45
C TYR A 95 3.63 8.13 -6.27
N CYS A 96 2.50 8.63 -5.77
CA CYS A 96 1.67 7.90 -4.80
C CYS A 96 0.24 7.70 -5.36
N PRO A 97 0.06 6.91 -6.44
CA PRO A 97 -1.25 6.63 -6.99
C PRO A 97 -2.02 5.70 -6.04
N SER A 98 -3.31 5.99 -5.84
CA SER A 98 -4.23 5.05 -5.21
C SER A 98 -4.48 3.84 -6.13
N ILE A 99 -5.09 2.78 -5.61
CA ILE A 99 -5.47 1.64 -6.45
C ILE A 99 -6.53 2.06 -7.49
N GLU A 100 -7.43 3.00 -7.14
CA GLU A 100 -8.40 3.58 -8.08
C GLU A 100 -7.69 4.29 -9.24
N ASP A 101 -6.64 5.06 -8.94
CA ASP A 101 -5.82 5.73 -9.97
C ASP A 101 -5.18 4.71 -10.93
N LYS A 102 -4.67 3.60 -10.39
CA LYS A 102 -4.05 2.55 -11.20
C LYS A 102 -5.07 1.89 -12.12
N VAL A 103 -6.24 1.52 -11.60
CA VAL A 103 -7.31 0.86 -12.35
C VAL A 103 -7.86 1.76 -13.45
N VAL A 104 -7.93 3.07 -13.22
CA VAL A 104 -8.44 4.03 -14.23
C VAL A 104 -7.37 4.38 -15.26
N LYS A 105 -6.15 4.72 -14.80
CA LYS A 105 -5.08 5.19 -15.71
C LYS A 105 -4.45 4.08 -16.54
N PHE A 106 -4.45 2.87 -16.00
CA PHE A 106 -3.89 1.69 -16.65
C PHE A 106 -4.98 0.63 -16.89
N ALA A 107 -6.08 1.07 -17.49
CA ALA A 107 -7.25 0.23 -17.75
C ALA A 107 -6.99 -0.95 -18.72
N ASP A 108 -5.88 -0.90 -19.45
CA ASP A 108 -5.37 -1.97 -20.31
C ASP A 108 -4.67 -3.10 -19.52
N LYS A 109 -4.41 -2.90 -18.23
CA LYS A 109 -3.81 -3.92 -17.37
C LYS A 109 -4.89 -4.76 -16.70
N ASP A 110 -4.77 -6.07 -16.84
CA ASP A 110 -5.65 -7.06 -16.23
C ASP A 110 -5.37 -7.29 -14.74
N ARG A 111 -4.18 -6.87 -14.26
CA ARG A 111 -3.77 -7.00 -12.87
C ARG A 111 -2.73 -5.95 -12.47
N HIS A 112 -2.69 -5.63 -11.17
CA HIS A 112 -1.66 -4.84 -10.52
C HIS A 112 -0.99 -5.64 -9.41
N GLN A 113 0.29 -5.45 -9.26
CA GLN A 113 1.13 -6.09 -8.25
C GLN A 113 0.82 -5.53 -6.86
N ILE A 114 0.68 -6.43 -5.88
CA ILE A 114 0.36 -6.12 -4.49
C ILE A 114 1.36 -6.82 -3.60
N PHE A 115 2.01 -6.06 -2.72
CA PHE A 115 2.92 -6.59 -1.72
C PHE A 115 2.23 -6.73 -0.37
N VAL A 116 2.43 -7.86 0.28
CA VAL A 116 1.96 -8.15 1.64
C VAL A 116 3.19 -8.19 2.54
N GLU A 117 3.33 -7.17 3.38
CA GLU A 117 4.56 -6.86 4.12
C GLU A 117 4.27 -6.80 5.62
N PRO A 118 5.09 -7.43 6.48
CA PRO A 118 4.91 -7.28 7.93
C PRO A 118 5.17 -5.83 8.36
N GLU A 119 4.24 -5.26 9.14
CA GLU A 119 4.42 -3.92 9.75
C GLU A 119 5.50 -3.91 10.84
N GLY A 120 5.79 -5.08 11.40
CA GLY A 120 6.82 -5.24 12.42
C GLY A 120 6.93 -6.67 12.90
N LEU A 121 8.02 -6.98 13.62
CA LEU A 121 8.33 -8.33 14.06
C LEU A 121 7.45 -8.80 15.25
N SER A 122 6.87 -7.85 16.00
CA SER A 122 6.08 -8.14 17.22
C SER A 122 4.57 -7.96 17.03
N THR A 123 4.11 -7.78 15.81
CA THR A 123 2.68 -7.61 15.49
C THR A 123 2.21 -8.59 14.43
N ASN A 124 0.90 -8.85 14.40
CA ASN A 124 0.24 -9.58 13.33
C ASN A 124 -0.27 -8.67 12.20
N GLU A 125 0.01 -7.38 12.25
CA GLU A 125 -0.41 -6.45 11.22
C GLU A 125 0.44 -6.59 9.97
N MET A 126 -0.24 -6.77 8.83
CA MET A 126 0.38 -6.82 7.51
C MET A 126 -0.03 -5.58 6.72
N TYR A 127 0.95 -4.91 6.14
CA TYR A 127 0.76 -3.79 5.21
C TYR A 127 0.51 -4.34 3.81
N ILE A 128 -0.50 -3.78 3.12
CA ILE A 128 -0.86 -4.24 1.78
C ILE A 128 -0.43 -3.20 0.76
N GLY A 129 0.86 -3.26 0.42
CA GLY A 129 1.50 -2.34 -0.52
C GLY A 129 0.86 -2.39 -1.90
N GLY A 130 0.44 -1.23 -2.41
CA GLY A 130 -0.23 -1.12 -3.70
C GLY A 130 -1.75 -0.95 -3.64
N MET A 131 -2.37 -1.18 -2.47
CA MET A 131 -3.82 -1.07 -2.24
C MET A 131 -4.25 0.23 -1.56
N SER A 132 -3.41 1.27 -1.55
CA SER A 132 -3.82 2.58 -1.01
C SER A 132 -5.10 3.06 -1.66
N SER A 133 -6.09 3.41 -0.85
CA SER A 133 -7.44 3.73 -1.32
C SER A 133 -8.10 4.79 -0.44
N SER A 134 -9.08 5.49 -0.99
CA SER A 134 -10.02 6.33 -0.24
C SER A 134 -11.46 5.81 -0.33
N LEU A 135 -11.67 4.64 -0.91
CA LEU A 135 -12.98 4.00 -0.99
C LEU A 135 -13.54 3.70 0.40
N PRO A 136 -14.87 3.66 0.58
CA PRO A 136 -15.52 3.28 1.83
C PRO A 136 -15.14 1.87 2.29
N GLU A 137 -15.27 1.61 3.58
CA GLU A 137 -14.88 0.36 4.23
C GLU A 137 -15.53 -0.87 3.59
N ASP A 138 -16.83 -0.81 3.30
CA ASP A 138 -17.57 -1.92 2.65
C ASP A 138 -16.96 -2.28 1.29
N VAL A 139 -16.62 -1.29 0.48
CA VAL A 139 -15.97 -1.51 -0.82
C VAL A 139 -14.55 -2.05 -0.65
N GLN A 140 -13.80 -1.51 0.33
CA GLN A 140 -12.48 -2.02 0.63
C GLN A 140 -12.54 -3.49 1.04
N TYR A 141 -13.48 -3.86 1.91
CA TYR A 141 -13.67 -5.26 2.30
C TYR A 141 -13.94 -6.16 1.09
N GLU A 142 -14.85 -5.77 0.20
CA GLU A 142 -15.18 -6.53 -1.00
C GLU A 142 -13.96 -6.69 -1.93
N MET A 143 -13.24 -5.60 -2.24
CA MET A 143 -12.11 -5.66 -3.15
C MET A 143 -10.93 -6.47 -2.60
N TYR A 144 -10.65 -6.38 -1.28
CA TYR A 144 -9.60 -7.18 -0.66
C TYR A 144 -9.89 -8.68 -0.73
N ARG A 145 -11.16 -9.08 -0.54
CA ARG A 145 -11.57 -10.49 -0.62
C ARG A 145 -11.49 -11.10 -2.03
N THR A 146 -11.19 -10.30 -3.04
CA THR A 146 -10.93 -10.81 -4.41
C THR A 146 -9.46 -11.13 -4.64
N LEU A 147 -8.56 -10.64 -3.78
CA LEU A 147 -7.12 -10.89 -3.93
C LEU A 147 -6.80 -12.32 -3.50
N PRO A 148 -6.00 -13.07 -4.29
CA PRO A 148 -5.57 -14.41 -3.89
C PRO A 148 -4.88 -14.39 -2.52
N GLY A 149 -5.40 -15.16 -1.58
CA GLY A 149 -4.85 -15.29 -0.24
C GLY A 149 -5.43 -14.35 0.82
N LEU A 150 -6.27 -13.36 0.45
CA LEU A 150 -6.91 -12.42 1.39
C LEU A 150 -8.40 -12.66 1.55
#